data_e8e6664c18afb9881405934ba622509e
#
_entry.id   e8e6664c18afb9881405934ba622509e
#
_cell.length_a   1.000
_cell.length_b   1.000
_cell.length_c   1.000
_cell.angle_alpha   90.00
_cell.angle_beta   90.00
_cell.angle_gamma   90.00
#
_symmetry.space_group_name_H-M   'P 1'
#
loop_
_entity.id
_entity.type
_entity.pdbx_description
1 polymer ?
#
loop_
_entity_poly.entity_id
_entity_poly.type
_entity_poly.pdbx_seq_one_letter_code
_entity_poly.pdbx_strand_id
1 'polypeptide(L)'
;KKSQSLSKHLASGDGGDELFGGYTFRYKKFLTLTNTNSTPLEKAKAYLLCHERDRVPDQEKLFGKKSEFSWESIYKTLIGYFDNPLSPIEQVFLADYNGKLLYNFNPINTRILNQFDMKSISPLLSEEMISYALGIPLQHKYDKTKNVGKLSLRKLLSKYNMDKLITSEKLGFNVNTLNLWKSYGQSLCQEYLIDSEVAKDGWINKDWISKYIHKDDLDVRYVNKFLGLLAFEVWYRLFVTKDMSANTTLN
;
A
#
# COMPACT_ATOMS: atom_id res chain seq x y z
N LYS A 1 -17.58 -2.19 12.96
CA LYS A 1 -18.74 -2.46 13.87
C LYS A 1 -18.49 -1.93 15.29
N LYS A 2 -17.40 -2.31 15.99
CA LYS A 2 -17.16 -1.80 17.38
C LYS A 2 -17.09 -0.27 17.45
N SER A 3 -16.37 0.40 16.55
CA SER A 3 -16.24 1.86 16.54
C SER A 3 -17.55 2.57 16.23
N GLN A 4 -18.41 1.97 15.40
CA GLN A 4 -19.72 2.51 15.02
C GLN A 4 -20.66 2.69 16.21
N SER A 5 -20.58 1.82 17.23
CA SER A 5 -21.36 1.93 18.46
C SER A 5 -20.88 3.06 19.39
N LEU A 6 -19.65 3.56 19.18
CA LEU A 6 -19.04 4.59 20.01
C LEU A 6 -19.11 5.99 19.38
N SER A 7 -18.96 6.07 18.06
CA SER A 7 -18.93 7.34 17.34
C SER A 7 -19.31 7.16 15.86
N LYS A 8 -19.88 8.20 15.28
CA LYS A 8 -20.07 8.34 13.81
C LYS A 8 -18.83 8.87 13.08
N HIS A 9 -17.81 9.27 13.82
CA HIS A 9 -16.57 9.82 13.27
C HIS A 9 -15.37 9.01 13.73
N LEU A 10 -14.44 8.77 12.83
CA LEU A 10 -13.16 8.13 13.13
C LEU A 10 -12.03 9.05 12.68
N ALA A 11 -11.23 9.50 13.65
CA ALA A 11 -10.03 10.26 13.36
C ALA A 11 -8.86 9.32 13.03
N SER A 12 -8.09 9.64 11.99
CA SER A 12 -6.91 8.88 11.57
C SER A 12 -5.70 9.78 11.39
N GLY A 13 -4.50 9.17 11.43
CA GLY A 13 -3.23 9.82 11.13
C GLY A 13 -2.81 9.68 9.67
N ASP A 14 -3.74 9.39 8.76
CA ASP A 14 -3.47 9.22 7.34
C ASP A 14 -2.78 10.47 6.75
N GLY A 15 -1.83 10.25 5.85
CA GLY A 15 -0.99 11.32 5.29
C GLY A 15 0.25 11.65 6.10
N GLY A 16 0.34 11.21 7.36
CA GLY A 16 1.49 11.51 8.21
C GLY A 16 2.80 10.89 7.75
N ASP A 17 2.77 9.74 7.09
CA ASP A 17 3.95 9.12 6.53
C ASP A 17 4.36 9.77 5.20
N GLU A 18 3.41 10.05 4.33
CA GLU A 18 3.61 10.59 2.99
C GLU A 18 4.04 12.06 3.01
N LEU A 19 3.40 12.86 3.84
CA LEU A 19 3.64 14.31 3.88
C LEU A 19 4.82 14.70 4.79
N PHE A 20 5.10 13.90 5.83
CA PHE A 20 6.09 14.24 6.86
C PHE A 20 7.25 13.25 6.94
N GLY A 21 7.37 12.34 5.99
CA GLY A 21 8.55 11.49 5.84
C GLY A 21 8.61 10.32 6.82
N GLY A 22 7.54 9.53 6.94
CA GLY A 22 7.49 8.41 7.86
C GLY A 22 8.08 7.09 7.35
N TYR A 23 8.31 6.94 6.04
CA TYR A 23 8.84 5.69 5.45
C TYR A 23 10.36 5.64 5.40
N THR A 24 11.01 5.90 6.52
CA THR A 24 12.47 6.06 6.64
C THR A 24 13.26 4.88 6.07
N PHE A 25 12.77 3.64 6.24
CA PHE A 25 13.40 2.45 5.68
C PHE A 25 13.41 2.45 4.13
N ARG A 26 12.35 2.98 3.49
CA ARG A 26 12.28 3.13 2.02
C ARG A 26 13.24 4.19 1.54
N TYR A 27 13.31 5.34 2.23
CA TYR A 27 14.23 6.41 1.87
C TYR A 27 15.67 5.95 1.93
N LYS A 28 16.05 5.26 3.02
CA LYS A 28 17.38 4.67 3.14
C LYS A 28 17.67 3.72 1.98
N LYS A 29 16.77 2.76 1.69
CA LYS A 29 16.91 1.81 0.59
C LYS A 29 16.98 2.52 -0.77
N PHE A 30 16.11 3.50 -1.03
CA PHE A 30 16.11 4.26 -2.28
C PHE A 30 17.45 4.96 -2.51
N LEU A 31 18.01 5.60 -1.49
CA LEU A 31 19.30 6.27 -1.57
C LEU A 31 20.49 5.31 -1.74
N THR A 32 20.36 4.03 -1.39
CA THR A 32 21.41 3.03 -1.70
C THR A 32 21.31 2.50 -3.13
N LEU A 33 20.13 2.59 -3.74
CA LEU A 33 19.87 2.12 -5.09
C LEU A 33 20.03 3.20 -6.17
N THR A 34 20.14 4.47 -5.77
CA THR A 34 20.21 5.63 -6.68
C THR A 34 21.34 6.57 -6.30
N ASN A 35 21.79 7.34 -7.28
CA ASN A 35 22.77 8.43 -7.11
C ASN A 35 22.34 9.67 -7.89
N THR A 36 23.17 10.72 -7.87
CA THR A 36 22.90 12.00 -8.55
C THR A 36 22.75 11.88 -10.06
N ASN A 37 23.34 10.85 -10.67
CA ASN A 37 23.33 10.64 -12.12
C ASN A 37 22.27 9.64 -12.55
N SER A 38 21.49 9.06 -11.60
CA SER A 38 20.42 8.12 -11.91
C SER A 38 19.33 8.78 -12.74
N THR A 39 19.01 8.15 -13.88
CA THR A 39 17.94 8.57 -14.77
C THR A 39 16.55 8.46 -14.11
N PRO A 40 15.53 9.18 -14.58
CA PRO A 40 14.17 9.03 -14.07
C PRO A 40 13.65 7.58 -14.11
N LEU A 41 13.99 6.81 -15.14
CA LEU A 41 13.64 5.39 -15.25
C LEU A 41 14.33 4.53 -14.18
N GLU A 42 15.63 4.75 -13.92
CA GLU A 42 16.36 4.04 -12.87
C GLU A 42 15.78 4.35 -11.48
N LYS A 43 15.43 5.61 -11.23
CA LYS A 43 14.75 6.02 -9.99
C LYS A 43 13.36 5.38 -9.85
N ALA A 44 12.56 5.31 -10.91
CA ALA A 44 11.27 4.63 -10.90
C ALA A 44 11.41 3.13 -10.58
N LYS A 45 12.40 2.46 -11.18
CA LYS A 45 12.75 1.06 -10.87
C LYS A 45 13.18 0.89 -9.41
N ALA A 46 14.07 1.77 -8.92
CA ALA A 46 14.53 1.76 -7.53
C ALA A 46 13.37 1.98 -6.54
N TYR A 47 12.46 2.90 -6.85
CA TYR A 47 11.26 3.13 -6.04
C TYR A 47 10.42 1.86 -5.89
N LEU A 48 10.14 1.15 -6.99
CA LEU A 48 9.42 -0.12 -6.93
C LEU A 48 10.17 -1.21 -6.17
N LEU A 49 11.51 -1.21 -6.20
CA LEU A 49 12.32 -2.12 -5.37
C LEU A 49 12.19 -1.80 -3.87
N CYS A 50 11.87 -0.57 -3.50
CA CYS A 50 11.57 -0.23 -2.11
C CYS A 50 10.21 -0.78 -1.63
N HIS A 51 9.36 -1.24 -2.56
CA HIS A 51 8.05 -1.85 -2.32
C HIS A 51 8.05 -3.36 -2.63
N GLU A 52 9.19 -4.03 -2.50
CA GLU A 52 9.33 -5.45 -2.87
C GLU A 52 8.42 -6.42 -2.11
N ARG A 53 7.91 -6.02 -0.92
CA ARG A 53 6.93 -6.82 -0.17
C ARG A 53 5.53 -6.83 -0.81
N ASP A 54 5.25 -5.91 -1.71
CA ASP A 54 3.95 -5.73 -2.35
C ASP A 54 3.85 -6.52 -3.67
N ARG A 55 4.92 -7.21 -4.07
CA ARG A 55 4.98 -7.99 -5.30
C ARG A 55 5.68 -9.34 -5.11
N VAL A 56 5.28 -10.33 -5.89
CA VAL A 56 5.97 -11.62 -5.97
C VAL A 56 7.14 -11.56 -6.97
N PRO A 57 8.19 -12.38 -6.79
CA PRO A 57 9.34 -12.38 -7.70
C PRO A 57 9.00 -12.67 -9.16
N ASP A 58 7.99 -13.48 -9.40
CA ASP A 58 7.50 -13.86 -10.72
C ASP A 58 6.16 -13.20 -11.07
N GLN A 59 6.02 -11.92 -10.71
CA GLN A 59 4.81 -11.12 -10.89
C GLN A 59 4.24 -11.16 -12.32
N GLU A 60 5.10 -11.19 -13.34
CA GLU A 60 4.66 -11.23 -14.74
C GLU A 60 3.92 -12.53 -15.07
N LYS A 61 4.27 -13.63 -14.41
CA LYS A 61 3.63 -14.94 -14.63
C LYS A 61 2.27 -15.07 -13.95
N LEU A 62 1.97 -14.17 -13.01
CA LEU A 62 0.68 -14.12 -12.32
C LEU A 62 -0.45 -13.70 -13.26
N PHE A 63 -0.16 -12.77 -14.15
CA PHE A 63 -1.17 -12.15 -15.00
C PHE A 63 -1.48 -13.03 -16.22
N GLY A 64 -2.77 -13.09 -16.56
CA GLY A 64 -3.24 -13.71 -17.79
C GLY A 64 -3.08 -12.80 -19.01
N LYS A 65 -3.32 -13.35 -20.19
CA LYS A 65 -3.12 -12.63 -21.46
C LYS A 65 -3.98 -11.37 -21.58
N LYS A 66 -5.19 -11.39 -21.00
CA LYS A 66 -6.14 -10.28 -21.07
C LYS A 66 -5.69 -9.04 -20.28
N SER A 67 -4.82 -9.21 -19.29
CA SER A 67 -4.32 -8.10 -18.47
C SER A 67 -3.25 -7.27 -19.15
N GLU A 68 -2.62 -7.77 -20.22
CA GLU A 68 -1.54 -7.10 -20.96
C GLU A 68 -0.45 -6.52 -20.04
N PHE A 69 -0.14 -7.25 -18.96
CA PHE A 69 0.78 -6.78 -17.92
C PHE A 69 2.16 -6.45 -18.51
N SER A 70 2.65 -5.25 -18.19
CA SER A 70 3.97 -4.78 -18.62
C SER A 70 4.62 -3.92 -17.54
N TRP A 71 5.82 -4.29 -17.13
CA TRP A 71 6.65 -3.45 -16.26
C TRP A 71 6.96 -2.10 -16.89
N GLU A 72 7.13 -2.06 -18.21
CA GLU A 72 7.40 -0.82 -18.93
C GLU A 72 6.25 0.18 -18.81
N SER A 73 5.01 -0.29 -18.92
CA SER A 73 3.81 0.54 -18.72
C SER A 73 3.75 1.09 -17.30
N ILE A 74 4.11 0.28 -16.30
CA ILE A 74 4.17 0.72 -14.90
C ILE A 74 5.26 1.78 -14.71
N TYR A 75 6.45 1.57 -15.27
CA TYR A 75 7.53 2.56 -15.19
C TYR A 75 7.16 3.87 -15.86
N LYS A 76 6.50 3.84 -17.02
CA LYS A 76 6.02 5.05 -17.72
C LYS A 76 5.09 5.88 -16.83
N THR A 77 4.22 5.23 -16.07
CA THR A 77 3.33 5.92 -15.12
C THR A 77 4.11 6.60 -13.98
N LEU A 78 5.24 6.02 -13.57
CA LEU A 78 6.03 6.51 -12.44
C LEU A 78 7.09 7.56 -12.82
N ILE A 79 7.59 7.54 -14.05
CA ILE A 79 8.71 8.40 -14.48
C ILE A 79 8.47 9.88 -14.17
N GLY A 80 7.25 10.39 -14.37
CA GLY A 80 6.91 11.79 -14.10
C GLY A 80 7.16 12.24 -12.66
N TYR A 81 7.14 11.33 -11.69
CA TYR A 81 7.49 11.64 -10.30
C TYR A 81 8.98 11.77 -10.06
N PHE A 82 9.81 11.29 -10.98
CA PHE A 82 11.27 11.27 -10.89
C PHE A 82 11.95 12.13 -11.95
N ASP A 83 11.20 12.70 -12.87
CA ASP A 83 11.66 13.61 -13.92
C ASP A 83 11.27 15.06 -13.58
N ASN A 84 11.87 15.58 -12.52
CA ASN A 84 11.64 16.93 -12.02
C ASN A 84 12.84 17.37 -11.16
N PRO A 85 12.98 18.68 -10.84
CA PRO A 85 14.14 19.24 -10.14
C PRO A 85 14.16 18.98 -8.62
N LEU A 86 13.20 18.23 -8.06
CA LEU A 86 13.17 17.92 -6.64
C LEU A 86 14.35 16.99 -6.24
N SER A 87 14.76 17.07 -4.98
CA SER A 87 15.73 16.12 -4.44
C SER A 87 15.20 14.66 -4.48
N PRO A 88 16.10 13.65 -4.50
CA PRO A 88 15.68 12.25 -4.61
C PRO A 88 14.62 11.83 -3.58
N ILE A 89 14.70 12.30 -2.34
CA ILE A 89 13.72 11.97 -1.30
C ILE A 89 12.40 12.71 -1.50
N GLU A 90 12.44 13.96 -1.95
CA GLU A 90 11.20 14.70 -2.28
C GLU A 90 10.47 14.08 -3.48
N GLN A 91 11.21 13.52 -4.45
CA GLN A 91 10.65 12.73 -5.54
C GLN A 91 9.92 11.47 -5.02
N VAL A 92 10.49 10.79 -4.00
CA VAL A 92 9.82 9.65 -3.34
C VAL A 92 8.57 10.12 -2.61
N PHE A 93 8.60 11.25 -1.90
CA PHE A 93 7.41 11.82 -1.24
C PHE A 93 6.30 12.11 -2.26
N LEU A 94 6.66 12.69 -3.39
CA LEU A 94 5.71 12.97 -4.47
C LEU A 94 5.06 11.69 -5.01
N ALA A 95 5.86 10.64 -5.23
CA ALA A 95 5.38 9.34 -5.69
C ALA A 95 4.50 8.63 -4.63
N ASP A 96 4.89 8.66 -3.35
CA ASP A 96 4.10 8.08 -2.25
C ASP A 96 2.77 8.81 -2.07
N TYR A 97 2.78 10.15 -2.11
CA TYR A 97 1.58 10.97 -1.99
C TYR A 97 0.58 10.68 -3.11
N ASN A 98 1.02 10.76 -4.37
CA ASN A 98 0.12 10.57 -5.51
C ASN A 98 -0.26 9.08 -5.70
N GLY A 99 0.71 8.19 -5.73
CA GLY A 99 0.46 6.78 -6.05
C GLY A 99 -0.20 6.02 -4.91
N LYS A 100 0.25 6.22 -3.68
CA LYS A 100 -0.17 5.41 -2.55
C LYS A 100 -1.31 6.05 -1.76
N LEU A 101 -1.18 7.32 -1.39
CA LEU A 101 -2.17 7.96 -0.53
C LEU A 101 -3.45 8.29 -1.30
N LEU A 102 -3.35 9.05 -2.40
CA LEU A 102 -4.52 9.55 -3.13
C LEU A 102 -5.29 8.44 -3.85
N TYR A 103 -4.60 7.51 -4.48
CA TYR A 103 -5.25 6.51 -5.34
C TYR A 103 -5.49 5.16 -4.66
N ASN A 104 -4.92 4.90 -3.48
CA ASN A 104 -5.09 3.64 -2.78
C ASN A 104 -5.70 3.84 -1.39
N PHE A 105 -4.96 4.41 -0.43
CA PHE A 105 -5.41 4.43 0.97
C PHE A 105 -6.68 5.25 1.18
N ASN A 106 -6.72 6.47 0.69
CA ASN A 106 -7.84 7.38 0.91
C ASN A 106 -9.17 6.83 0.39
N PRO A 107 -9.26 6.35 -0.87
CA PRO A 107 -10.50 5.78 -1.39
C PRO A 107 -10.94 4.53 -0.64
N ILE A 108 -10.00 3.65 -0.25
CA ILE A 108 -10.32 2.41 0.47
C ILE A 108 -10.88 2.74 1.86
N ASN A 109 -10.17 3.57 2.65
CA ASN A 109 -10.59 3.94 4.00
C ASN A 109 -11.96 4.62 3.99
N THR A 110 -12.19 5.56 3.07
CA THR A 110 -13.47 6.24 2.93
C THR A 110 -14.61 5.27 2.61
N ARG A 111 -14.41 4.34 1.68
CA ARG A 111 -15.42 3.35 1.31
C ARG A 111 -15.73 2.38 2.45
N ILE A 112 -14.72 1.90 3.16
CA ILE A 112 -14.92 1.02 4.32
C ILE A 112 -15.73 1.75 5.41
N LEU A 113 -15.41 3.00 5.72
CA LEU A 113 -16.13 3.75 6.74
C LEU A 113 -17.57 4.05 6.32
N ASN A 114 -17.79 4.42 5.07
CA ASN A 114 -19.13 4.67 4.53
C ASN A 114 -20.03 3.43 4.61
N GLN A 115 -19.46 2.21 4.45
CA GLN A 115 -20.20 0.95 4.62
C GLN A 115 -20.78 0.79 6.04
N PHE A 116 -20.22 1.49 7.02
CA PHE A 116 -20.66 1.47 8.42
C PHE A 116 -21.30 2.80 8.86
N ASP A 117 -21.74 3.64 7.94
CA ASP A 117 -22.30 4.96 8.24
C ASP A 117 -21.35 5.83 9.10
N MET A 118 -20.05 5.70 8.90
CA MET A 118 -19.01 6.44 9.60
C MET A 118 -18.31 7.42 8.66
N LYS A 119 -17.87 8.55 9.22
CA LYS A 119 -17.07 9.54 8.48
C LYS A 119 -15.62 9.50 8.94
N SER A 120 -14.68 9.55 7.97
CA SER A 120 -13.26 9.76 8.24
C SER A 120 -12.99 11.23 8.57
N ILE A 121 -12.18 11.45 9.60
CA ILE A 121 -11.56 12.73 9.90
C ILE A 121 -10.05 12.51 9.81
N SER A 122 -9.42 13.09 8.78
CA SER A 122 -7.97 12.99 8.55
C SER A 122 -7.35 14.38 8.62
N PRO A 123 -7.01 14.88 9.82
CA PRO A 123 -6.55 16.27 10.00
C PRO A 123 -5.30 16.61 9.18
N LEU A 124 -4.43 15.61 8.92
CA LEU A 124 -3.23 15.80 8.11
C LEU A 124 -3.51 15.85 6.60
N LEU A 125 -4.76 15.58 6.19
CA LEU A 125 -5.20 15.59 4.80
C LEU A 125 -6.17 16.72 4.49
N SER A 126 -6.30 17.72 5.37
CA SER A 126 -6.98 18.96 4.98
C SER A 126 -6.18 19.69 3.91
N GLU A 127 -6.83 20.45 3.06
CA GLU A 127 -6.19 21.20 1.97
C GLU A 127 -5.09 22.13 2.49
N GLU A 128 -5.39 22.83 3.60
CA GLU A 128 -4.44 23.74 4.25
C GLU A 128 -3.24 22.99 4.80
N MET A 129 -3.46 21.81 5.41
CA MET A 129 -2.36 21.01 5.96
C MET A 129 -1.50 20.39 4.86
N ILE A 130 -2.10 19.92 3.77
CA ILE A 130 -1.36 19.44 2.61
C ILE A 130 -0.50 20.55 2.02
N SER A 131 -1.09 21.73 1.77
CA SER A 131 -0.39 22.88 1.24
C SER A 131 0.77 23.31 2.15
N TYR A 132 0.53 23.39 3.45
CA TYR A 132 1.57 23.68 4.44
C TYR A 132 2.68 22.61 4.45
N ALA A 133 2.30 21.34 4.47
CA ALA A 133 3.26 20.25 4.51
C ALA A 133 4.14 20.23 3.26
N LEU A 134 3.60 20.49 2.08
CA LEU A 134 4.39 20.57 0.83
C LEU A 134 5.43 21.71 0.89
N GLY A 135 5.14 22.82 1.55
CA GLY A 135 6.07 23.94 1.75
C GLY A 135 7.14 23.74 2.81
N ILE A 136 7.03 22.71 3.66
CA ILE A 136 8.06 22.41 4.70
C ILE A 136 9.32 21.85 4.02
N PRO A 137 10.51 22.46 4.24
CA PRO A 137 11.78 21.95 3.73
C PRO A 137 12.08 20.53 4.24
N LEU A 138 12.73 19.71 3.41
CA LEU A 138 13.00 18.30 3.70
C LEU A 138 13.71 18.08 5.05
N GLN A 139 14.67 18.91 5.42
CA GLN A 139 15.40 18.80 6.70
C GLN A 139 14.50 18.93 7.94
N HIS A 140 13.31 19.48 7.82
CA HIS A 140 12.32 19.56 8.90
C HIS A 140 11.32 18.38 8.88
N LYS A 141 11.41 17.50 7.89
CA LYS A 141 10.60 16.29 7.76
C LYS A 141 11.41 15.02 8.06
N TYR A 142 12.65 14.96 7.54
CA TYR A 142 13.46 13.76 7.59
C TYR A 142 14.94 14.09 7.83
N ASP A 143 15.52 13.48 8.87
CA ASP A 143 16.96 13.47 9.14
C ASP A 143 17.60 12.23 8.49
N LYS A 144 18.31 12.45 7.39
CA LYS A 144 19.00 11.39 6.63
C LYS A 144 20.08 10.71 7.47
N THR A 145 20.78 11.45 8.33
CA THR A 145 21.92 10.94 9.11
C THR A 145 21.44 10.00 10.20
N LYS A 146 20.41 10.41 10.94
CA LYS A 146 19.81 9.62 12.02
C LYS A 146 18.75 8.65 11.52
N ASN A 147 18.38 8.72 10.24
CA ASN A 147 17.25 7.99 9.64
C ASN A 147 15.94 8.15 10.42
N VAL A 148 15.63 9.39 10.84
CA VAL A 148 14.44 9.74 11.61
C VAL A 148 13.51 10.61 10.78
N GLY A 149 12.26 10.21 10.69
CA GLY A 149 11.21 10.95 9.98
C GLY A 149 10.23 11.65 10.92
N LYS A 150 9.26 12.34 10.31
CA LYS A 150 8.18 13.08 10.99
C LYS A 150 8.71 14.13 11.98
N LEU A 151 9.84 14.78 11.67
CA LEU A 151 10.53 15.69 12.59
C LEU A 151 9.61 16.82 13.07
N SER A 152 8.86 17.47 12.17
CA SER A 152 7.91 18.54 12.53
C SER A 152 6.82 18.03 13.46
N LEU A 153 6.26 16.84 13.21
CA LEU A 153 5.22 16.26 14.07
C LEU A 153 5.78 15.86 15.43
N ARG A 154 7.00 15.31 15.47
CA ARG A 154 7.69 15.00 16.74
C ARG A 154 7.93 16.25 17.55
N LYS A 155 8.42 17.35 16.93
CA LYS A 155 8.61 18.62 17.59
C LYS A 155 7.28 19.20 18.14
N LEU A 156 6.19 19.01 17.39
CA LEU A 156 4.86 19.44 17.85
C LEU A 156 4.44 18.66 19.12
N LEU A 157 4.61 17.34 19.13
CA LEU A 157 4.30 16.52 20.32
C LEU A 157 5.14 16.92 21.53
N SER A 158 6.45 17.15 21.35
CA SER A 158 7.31 17.65 22.43
C SER A 158 6.87 19.00 22.99
N LYS A 159 6.42 19.92 22.11
CA LYS A 159 5.88 21.21 22.54
C LYS A 159 4.68 21.08 23.50
N TYR A 160 3.91 20.00 23.35
CA TYR A 160 2.76 19.71 24.21
C TYR A 160 3.07 18.70 25.32
N ASN A 161 4.35 18.48 25.66
CA ASN A 161 4.80 17.50 26.65
C ASN A 161 4.29 16.06 26.43
N MET A 162 4.16 15.70 25.15
CA MET A 162 3.66 14.38 24.73
C MET A 162 4.77 13.47 24.19
N ASP A 163 6.02 13.66 24.61
CA ASP A 163 7.19 12.91 24.15
C ASP A 163 7.06 11.39 24.34
N LYS A 164 6.36 10.96 25.39
CA LYS A 164 6.06 9.54 25.65
C LYS A 164 5.26 8.84 24.51
N LEU A 165 4.60 9.61 23.64
CA LEU A 165 3.90 9.10 22.47
C LEU A 165 4.81 8.96 21.25
N ILE A 166 6.04 9.48 21.32
CA ILE A 166 7.00 9.40 20.25
C ILE A 166 7.69 8.04 20.31
N THR A 167 7.38 7.17 19.37
CA THR A 167 8.06 5.88 19.24
C THR A 167 9.39 6.05 18.49
N SER A 168 10.43 5.32 18.91
CA SER A 168 11.73 5.28 18.22
C SER A 168 11.64 4.54 16.89
N GLU A 169 10.78 3.55 16.82
CA GLU A 169 10.61 2.69 15.64
C GLU A 169 9.33 2.99 14.88
N LYS A 170 9.39 2.78 13.56
CA LYS A 170 8.20 2.80 12.71
C LYS A 170 7.35 1.55 13.00
N LEU A 171 6.25 1.76 13.69
CA LEU A 171 5.22 0.74 13.87
C LEU A 171 4.22 0.85 12.72
N GLY A 172 4.08 -0.23 11.94
CA GLY A 172 3.02 -0.36 10.95
C GLY A 172 1.82 -1.13 11.52
N PHE A 173 0.74 -1.22 10.74
CA PHE A 173 -0.32 -2.18 11.02
C PHE A 173 0.26 -3.60 10.89
N ASN A 174 0.51 -4.22 12.01
CA ASN A 174 1.18 -5.53 12.06
C ASN A 174 0.13 -6.63 11.95
N VAL A 175 -0.55 -6.71 10.82
CA VAL A 175 -1.41 -7.86 10.52
C VAL A 175 -0.51 -9.04 10.21
N ASN A 176 -0.59 -10.09 11.00
CA ASN A 176 0.13 -11.32 10.75
C ASN A 176 -0.61 -12.14 9.68
N THR A 177 -0.41 -11.76 8.41
CA THR A 177 -1.04 -12.42 7.27
C THR A 177 -0.60 -13.88 7.11
N LEU A 178 0.58 -14.24 7.59
CA LEU A 178 1.02 -15.64 7.61
C LEU A 178 0.19 -16.49 8.58
N ASN A 179 -0.16 -15.95 9.75
CA ASN A 179 -1.06 -16.65 10.67
C ASN A 179 -2.48 -16.75 10.08
N LEU A 180 -2.96 -15.67 9.45
CA LEU A 180 -4.23 -15.69 8.74
C LEU A 180 -4.25 -16.78 7.66
N TRP A 181 -3.19 -16.86 6.87
CA TRP A 181 -3.01 -17.87 5.83
C TRP A 181 -3.11 -19.29 6.40
N LYS A 182 -2.33 -19.58 7.44
CA LYS A 182 -2.28 -20.91 8.08
C LYS A 182 -3.58 -21.30 8.79
N SER A 183 -4.37 -20.32 9.26
CA SER A 183 -5.62 -20.62 9.98
C SER A 183 -6.77 -20.98 9.03
N TYR A 184 -7.08 -20.12 8.06
CA TYR A 184 -8.19 -20.30 7.13
C TYR A 184 -7.98 -19.66 5.76
N GLY A 185 -7.00 -18.75 5.63
CA GLY A 185 -6.78 -18.01 4.39
C GLY A 185 -6.42 -18.90 3.22
N GLN A 186 -5.62 -19.96 3.44
CA GLN A 186 -5.25 -20.91 2.39
C GLN A 186 -6.46 -21.72 1.90
N SER A 187 -7.26 -22.26 2.80
CA SER A 187 -8.47 -23.03 2.43
C SER A 187 -9.47 -22.17 1.67
N LEU A 188 -9.71 -20.92 2.11
CA LEU A 188 -10.54 -19.98 1.36
C LEU A 188 -9.99 -19.69 -0.04
N CYS A 189 -8.69 -19.46 -0.15
CA CYS A 189 -8.08 -19.25 -1.45
C CYS A 189 -8.18 -20.48 -2.35
N GLN A 190 -8.03 -21.68 -1.80
CA GLN A 190 -8.22 -22.93 -2.55
C GLN A 190 -9.65 -23.07 -3.05
N GLU A 191 -10.65 -22.82 -2.19
CA GLU A 191 -12.07 -22.91 -2.53
C GLU A 191 -12.45 -22.00 -3.70
N TYR A 192 -11.98 -20.75 -3.69
CA TYR A 192 -12.39 -19.76 -4.68
C TYR A 192 -11.46 -19.61 -5.88
N LEU A 193 -10.17 -19.92 -5.75
CA LEU A 193 -9.20 -19.66 -6.80
C LEU A 193 -8.83 -20.88 -7.64
N ILE A 194 -9.09 -22.11 -7.19
CA ILE A 194 -8.84 -23.32 -8.01
C ILE A 194 -9.77 -23.31 -9.24
N ASP A 195 -11.01 -22.89 -9.05
CA ASP A 195 -12.00 -22.71 -10.12
C ASP A 195 -12.37 -21.23 -10.31
N SER A 196 -11.35 -20.40 -10.48
CA SER A 196 -11.46 -18.95 -10.54
C SER A 196 -12.12 -18.45 -11.83
N GLU A 197 -13.18 -17.66 -11.72
CA GLU A 197 -13.83 -16.98 -12.85
C GLU A 197 -12.88 -15.94 -13.48
N VAL A 198 -12.11 -15.24 -12.64
CA VAL A 198 -11.08 -14.27 -13.11
C VAL A 198 -10.01 -14.98 -13.97
N ALA A 199 -9.63 -16.20 -13.59
CA ALA A 199 -8.65 -16.99 -14.36
C ALA A 199 -9.27 -17.58 -15.63
N LYS A 200 -10.53 -18.06 -15.59
CA LYS A 200 -11.28 -18.54 -16.77
C LYS A 200 -11.36 -17.44 -17.84
N ASP A 201 -11.62 -16.21 -17.40
CA ASP A 201 -11.70 -15.04 -18.28
C ASP A 201 -10.33 -14.52 -18.77
N GLY A 202 -9.23 -15.12 -18.32
CA GLY A 202 -7.89 -14.80 -18.80
C GLY A 202 -7.23 -13.55 -18.18
N TRP A 203 -7.76 -13.02 -17.07
CA TRP A 203 -7.13 -11.92 -16.33
C TRP A 203 -5.94 -12.38 -15.48
N ILE A 204 -6.04 -13.60 -14.92
CA ILE A 204 -5.02 -14.23 -14.09
C ILE A 204 -4.63 -15.56 -14.70
N ASN A 205 -3.36 -15.94 -14.51
CA ASN A 205 -2.84 -17.21 -15.00
C ASN A 205 -3.17 -18.34 -14.02
N LYS A 206 -3.99 -19.30 -14.47
CA LYS A 206 -4.39 -20.48 -13.69
C LYS A 206 -3.19 -21.33 -13.27
N ASP A 207 -2.18 -21.48 -14.15
CA ASP A 207 -0.99 -22.29 -13.84
C ASP A 207 -0.17 -21.69 -12.69
N TRP A 208 -0.14 -20.36 -12.59
CA TRP A 208 0.50 -19.69 -11.48
C TRP A 208 -0.24 -19.95 -10.15
N ILE A 209 -1.56 -19.90 -10.16
CA ILE A 209 -2.38 -20.26 -8.99
C ILE A 209 -2.07 -21.69 -8.58
N SER A 210 -2.21 -22.65 -9.49
CA SER A 210 -2.01 -24.08 -9.23
C SER A 210 -0.61 -24.42 -8.72
N LYS A 211 0.41 -23.69 -9.19
CA LYS A 211 1.80 -23.86 -8.77
C LYS A 211 2.05 -23.53 -7.31
N TYR A 212 1.32 -22.57 -6.75
CA TYR A 212 1.64 -22.01 -5.43
C TYR A 212 0.57 -22.25 -4.37
N ILE A 213 -0.70 -22.44 -4.74
CA ILE A 213 -1.83 -22.43 -3.79
C ILE A 213 -1.78 -23.55 -2.74
N HIS A 214 -1.12 -24.66 -3.05
CA HIS A 214 -0.98 -25.81 -2.15
C HIS A 214 0.32 -25.79 -1.32
N LYS A 215 1.13 -24.75 -1.41
CA LYS A 215 2.39 -24.65 -0.68
C LYS A 215 2.16 -24.11 0.72
N ASP A 216 2.65 -24.80 1.73
CA ASP A 216 2.53 -24.43 3.14
C ASP A 216 3.56 -23.36 3.56
N ASP A 217 4.71 -23.30 2.87
CA ASP A 217 5.88 -22.48 3.19
C ASP A 217 5.97 -21.18 2.37
N LEU A 218 4.85 -20.65 1.92
CA LEU A 218 4.82 -19.39 1.18
C LEU A 218 5.31 -18.23 2.04
N ASP A 219 6.17 -17.40 1.46
CA ASP A 219 6.51 -16.13 2.09
C ASP A 219 5.35 -15.11 2.04
N VAL A 220 5.47 -14.07 2.84
CA VAL A 220 4.41 -13.05 3.00
C VAL A 220 3.98 -12.39 1.68
N ARG A 221 4.84 -12.32 0.68
CA ARG A 221 4.54 -11.71 -0.63
C ARG A 221 3.51 -12.53 -1.39
N TYR A 222 3.70 -13.85 -1.44
CA TYR A 222 2.75 -14.78 -2.06
C TYR A 222 1.43 -14.81 -1.29
N VAL A 223 1.48 -14.90 0.03
CA VAL A 223 0.29 -14.88 0.88
C VAL A 223 -0.54 -13.62 0.64
N ASN A 224 0.08 -12.45 0.71
CA ASN A 224 -0.61 -11.17 0.42
C ASN A 224 -1.19 -11.15 -1.00
N LYS A 225 -0.49 -11.75 -1.96
CA LYS A 225 -0.96 -11.83 -3.33
C LYS A 225 -2.20 -12.73 -3.43
N PHE A 226 -2.20 -13.90 -2.81
CA PHE A 226 -3.37 -14.78 -2.79
C PHE A 226 -4.58 -14.13 -2.12
N LEU A 227 -4.39 -13.46 -0.99
CA LEU A 227 -5.48 -12.73 -0.34
C LEU A 227 -6.03 -11.60 -1.22
N GLY A 228 -5.15 -10.92 -1.97
CA GLY A 228 -5.56 -9.92 -2.97
C GLY A 228 -6.31 -10.54 -4.15
N LEU A 229 -5.87 -11.72 -4.63
CA LEU A 229 -6.57 -12.46 -5.69
C LEU A 229 -7.94 -12.95 -5.23
N LEU A 230 -8.06 -13.43 -3.99
CA LEU A 230 -9.35 -13.81 -3.40
C LEU A 230 -10.31 -12.63 -3.37
N ALA A 231 -9.83 -11.46 -2.92
CA ALA A 231 -10.66 -10.25 -2.92
C ALA A 231 -11.12 -9.85 -4.33
N PHE A 232 -10.25 -10.00 -5.32
CA PHE A 232 -10.56 -9.74 -6.71
C PHE A 232 -11.56 -10.76 -7.28
N GLU A 233 -11.40 -12.04 -6.98
CA GLU A 233 -12.33 -13.11 -7.38
C GLU A 233 -13.73 -12.87 -6.81
N VAL A 234 -13.83 -12.56 -5.50
CA VAL A 234 -15.11 -12.25 -4.84
C VAL A 234 -15.75 -11.02 -5.50
N TRP A 235 -14.98 -9.95 -5.73
CA TRP A 235 -15.49 -8.78 -6.43
C TRP A 235 -15.98 -9.13 -7.83
N TYR A 236 -15.24 -9.95 -8.57
CA TYR A 236 -15.56 -10.35 -9.93
C TYR A 236 -16.88 -11.15 -9.98
N ARG A 237 -17.04 -12.08 -9.05
CA ARG A 237 -18.27 -12.88 -8.92
C ARG A 237 -19.48 -12.04 -8.51
N LEU A 238 -19.30 -11.03 -7.67
CA LEU A 238 -20.38 -10.14 -7.25
C LEU A 238 -20.85 -9.19 -8.35
N PHE A 239 -19.92 -8.62 -9.12
CA PHE A 239 -20.23 -7.48 -9.97
C PHE A 239 -20.11 -7.75 -11.47
N VAL A 240 -19.35 -8.77 -11.88
CA VAL A 240 -19.15 -9.09 -13.29
C VAL A 240 -19.95 -10.32 -13.69
N THR A 241 -19.68 -11.49 -13.12
CA THR A 241 -20.42 -12.72 -13.45
C THR A 241 -21.76 -12.79 -12.74
N LYS A 242 -21.91 -12.14 -11.59
CA LYS A 242 -23.13 -12.09 -10.77
C LYS A 242 -23.62 -13.47 -10.29
N ASP A 243 -22.72 -14.41 -10.15
CA ASP A 243 -22.95 -15.76 -9.65
C ASP A 243 -22.77 -15.88 -8.12
N MET A 244 -22.45 -14.75 -7.44
CA MET A 244 -22.32 -14.66 -6.00
C MET A 244 -23.26 -13.60 -5.43
N SER A 245 -23.92 -13.91 -4.30
CA SER A 245 -24.77 -12.94 -3.58
C SER A 245 -23.92 -12.11 -2.61
N ALA A 246 -24.29 -10.83 -2.43
CA ALA A 246 -23.68 -9.96 -1.42
C ALA A 246 -23.90 -10.47 0.03
N ASN A 247 -24.84 -11.38 0.25
CA ASN A 247 -25.11 -12.01 1.55
C ASN A 247 -24.33 -13.32 1.75
N THR A 248 -23.54 -13.75 0.76
CA THR A 248 -22.73 -14.96 0.88
C THR A 248 -21.68 -14.79 1.98
N THR A 249 -21.64 -15.70 2.92
CA THR A 249 -20.59 -15.78 3.93
C THR A 249 -19.45 -16.63 3.37
N LEU A 250 -18.24 -16.10 3.42
CA LEU A 250 -17.05 -16.88 3.08
C LEU A 250 -16.70 -17.75 4.31
N ASN A 251 -16.80 -19.04 4.17
CA ASN A 251 -16.57 -20.02 5.26
C ASN A 251 -15.18 -20.64 5.15
#